data_913751c31672ca4112cd44eb1e1aa057
#
_entry.id   913751c31672ca4112cd44eb1e1aa057
#
_cell.length_a   1.000
_cell.length_b   1.000
_cell.length_c   1.000
_cell.angle_alpha   90.00
_cell.angle_beta   90.00
_cell.angle_gamma   90.00
#
_symmetry.space_group_name_H-M   'P 1'
#
loop_
_entity.id
_entity.type
_entity.pdbx_description
1 polymer ?
#
loop_
_entity_poly.entity_id
_entity_poly.type
_entity_poly.pdbx_seq_one_letter_code
_entity_poly.pdbx_strand_id
1 'polypeptide(L)'
;FNLGDIYESRAIYAFYRDAIDGAIAQMKQTPYVNEKVYDEETGRMVTKRLKKSDALLPANPFNGFITDCHDCEHAKKQRTPYTKLSFLEKVKEMEAKIAQNDDVYNNALLVGNAFYNASYYGSLRAFYYNNILGEAGSLGVKDENRVLLLGMDKAKQYYLLAQKHATNDEQRAKIAYLLAKTERNEFYNQAYFYKNKDGANY
;
A
#
# COMPACT_ATOMS: atom_id res chain seq x y z
N PHE A 1 19.43 5.25 -9.96
CA PHE A 1 18.96 4.31 -8.93
C PHE A 1 20.13 3.51 -8.38
N ASN A 2 19.96 2.91 -7.21
CA ASN A 2 20.98 2.17 -6.48
C ASN A 2 20.47 0.76 -6.09
N LEU A 3 21.32 -0.04 -5.44
CA LEU A 3 20.96 -1.40 -5.03
C LEU A 3 19.76 -1.43 -4.04
N GLY A 4 19.62 -0.39 -3.22
CA GLY A 4 18.47 -0.22 -2.33
C GLY A 4 17.15 -0.11 -3.09
N ASP A 5 17.13 0.64 -4.20
CA ASP A 5 15.95 0.79 -5.08
C ASP A 5 15.56 -0.55 -5.72
N ILE A 6 16.54 -1.40 -6.05
CA ILE A 6 16.29 -2.73 -6.63
C ILE A 6 15.62 -3.65 -5.61
N TYR A 7 16.16 -3.75 -4.40
CA TYR A 7 15.57 -4.59 -3.35
C TYR A 7 14.19 -4.08 -2.91
N GLU A 8 14.05 -2.77 -2.79
CA GLU A 8 12.76 -2.14 -2.49
C GLU A 8 11.71 -2.45 -3.56
N SER A 9 12.04 -2.30 -4.85
CA SER A 9 11.13 -2.65 -5.95
C SER A 9 10.71 -4.10 -5.91
N ARG A 10 11.65 -5.03 -5.68
CA ARG A 10 11.35 -6.46 -5.54
C ARG A 10 10.42 -6.73 -4.35
N ALA A 11 10.63 -6.05 -3.22
CA ALA A 11 9.76 -6.16 -2.05
C ALA A 11 8.34 -5.67 -2.35
N ILE A 12 8.21 -4.53 -3.03
CA ILE A 12 6.93 -3.96 -3.45
C ILE A 12 6.19 -4.91 -4.39
N TYR A 13 6.86 -5.46 -5.39
CA TYR A 13 6.27 -6.46 -6.29
C TYR A 13 5.83 -7.73 -5.57
N ALA A 14 6.63 -8.22 -4.63
CA ALA A 14 6.27 -9.38 -3.83
C ALA A 14 5.02 -9.11 -2.97
N PHE A 15 4.93 -7.93 -2.35
CA PHE A 15 3.76 -7.52 -1.58
C PHE A 15 2.48 -7.56 -2.43
N TYR A 16 2.45 -6.92 -3.60
CA TYR A 16 1.25 -6.91 -4.45
C TYR A 16 0.84 -8.29 -4.97
N ARG A 17 1.75 -9.26 -4.96
CA ARG A 17 1.47 -10.66 -5.30
C ARG A 17 1.13 -11.52 -4.09
N ASP A 18 0.95 -10.91 -2.92
CA ASP A 18 0.66 -11.61 -1.67
C ASP A 18 1.78 -12.57 -1.22
N ALA A 19 3.00 -12.28 -1.63
CA ALA A 19 4.20 -13.02 -1.24
C ALA A 19 4.93 -12.29 -0.10
N ILE A 20 4.26 -12.15 1.05
CA ILE A 20 4.71 -11.30 2.17
C ILE A 20 6.08 -11.70 2.70
N ASP A 21 6.38 -12.99 2.82
CA ASP A 21 7.71 -13.46 3.25
C ASP A 21 8.81 -13.02 2.28
N GLY A 22 8.53 -13.12 0.99
CA GLY A 22 9.42 -12.62 -0.06
C GLY A 22 9.61 -11.10 0.01
N ALA A 23 8.54 -10.36 0.25
CA ALA A 23 8.60 -8.91 0.43
C ALA A 23 9.49 -8.52 1.61
N ILE A 24 9.31 -9.15 2.76
CA ILE A 24 10.14 -8.94 3.96
C ILE A 24 11.60 -9.29 3.68
N ALA A 25 11.86 -10.46 3.05
CA ALA A 25 13.22 -10.89 2.75
C ALA A 25 13.96 -9.90 1.84
N GLN A 26 13.30 -9.37 0.80
CA GLN A 26 13.88 -8.36 -0.08
C GLN A 26 14.06 -7.01 0.65
N MET A 27 13.08 -6.56 1.42
CA MET A 27 13.14 -5.29 2.15
C MET A 27 14.29 -5.29 3.17
N LYS A 28 14.56 -6.40 3.86
CA LYS A 28 15.67 -6.55 4.79
C LYS A 28 17.05 -6.43 4.13
N GLN A 29 17.16 -6.75 2.84
CA GLN A 29 18.41 -6.66 2.08
C GLN A 29 18.75 -5.26 1.61
N THR A 30 17.84 -4.27 1.75
CA THR A 30 18.15 -2.90 1.37
C THR A 30 19.37 -2.38 2.14
N PRO A 31 20.42 -1.90 1.45
CA PRO A 31 21.61 -1.38 2.12
C PRO A 31 21.38 0.04 2.65
N TYR A 32 22.25 0.50 3.53
CA TYR A 32 22.40 1.92 3.80
C TYR A 32 23.07 2.60 2.61
N VAL A 33 22.49 3.70 2.16
CA VAL A 33 22.99 4.53 1.06
C VAL A 33 23.06 5.99 1.49
N ASN A 34 24.00 6.74 0.93
CA ASN A 34 24.05 8.19 1.12
C ASN A 34 23.17 8.84 0.04
N GLU A 35 22.12 9.50 0.45
CA GLU A 35 21.18 10.20 -0.44
C GLU A 35 21.16 11.70 -0.11
N LYS A 36 21.05 12.53 -1.16
CA LYS A 36 20.79 13.96 -1.00
C LYS A 36 19.28 14.14 -0.77
N VAL A 37 18.93 14.70 0.37
CA VAL A 37 17.55 15.00 0.74
C VAL A 37 17.42 16.49 1.05
N TYR A 38 16.25 17.04 0.75
CA TYR A 38 15.94 18.40 1.15
C TYR A 38 15.64 18.41 2.65
N ASP A 39 16.29 19.32 3.37
CA ASP A 39 16.09 19.51 4.78
C ASP A 39 15.22 20.77 4.97
N GLU A 40 14.00 20.56 5.44
CA GLU A 40 12.99 21.62 5.56
C GLU A 40 13.37 22.69 6.62
N GLU A 41 14.10 22.29 7.67
CA GLU A 41 14.51 23.21 8.73
C GLU A 41 15.61 24.16 8.24
N THR A 42 16.55 23.67 7.45
CA THR A 42 17.67 24.48 6.95
C THR A 42 17.44 25.02 5.54
N GLY A 43 16.42 24.55 4.82
CA GLY A 43 16.15 24.92 3.44
C GLY A 43 17.24 24.47 2.44
N ARG A 44 18.03 23.46 2.76
CA ARG A 44 19.18 23.04 1.97
C ARG A 44 19.17 21.54 1.66
N MET A 45 19.85 21.17 0.58
CA MET A 45 20.14 19.78 0.29
C MET A 45 21.24 19.27 1.22
N VAL A 46 20.96 18.27 2.01
CA VAL A 46 21.91 17.61 2.91
C VAL A 46 22.08 16.15 2.52
N THR A 47 23.27 15.59 2.76
CA THR A 47 23.51 14.17 2.55
C THR A 47 23.16 13.42 3.83
N LYS A 48 22.15 12.54 3.77
CA LYS A 48 21.77 11.66 4.87
C LYS A 48 22.08 10.20 4.50
N ARG A 49 22.51 9.42 5.48
CA ARG A 49 22.67 7.97 5.35
C ARG A 49 21.32 7.31 5.64
N LEU A 50 20.68 6.80 4.61
CA LEU A 50 19.32 6.27 4.65
C LEU A 50 19.29 4.79 4.28
N LYS A 51 18.26 4.09 4.74
CA LYS A 51 17.95 2.72 4.38
C LYS A 51 16.48 2.65 4.00
N LYS A 52 16.16 2.07 2.84
CA LYS A 52 14.77 2.05 2.30
C LYS A 52 13.81 1.32 3.23
N SER A 53 14.27 0.25 3.92
CA SER A 53 13.46 -0.48 4.91
C SER A 53 12.99 0.38 6.08
N ASP A 54 13.78 1.40 6.43
CA ASP A 54 13.56 2.26 7.60
C ASP A 54 12.76 3.53 7.25
N ALA A 55 12.43 3.71 5.96
CA ALA A 55 11.63 4.84 5.51
C ALA A 55 10.24 4.79 6.18
N LEU A 56 9.89 5.88 6.86
CA LEU A 56 8.59 6.02 7.54
C LEU A 56 7.47 6.18 6.52
N LEU A 57 6.34 5.55 6.81
CA LEU A 57 5.10 5.75 6.07
C LEU A 57 4.39 7.00 6.61
N PRO A 58 3.79 7.82 5.72
CA PRO A 58 3.20 9.10 6.12
C PRO A 58 1.90 8.95 6.91
N ALA A 59 1.23 7.81 6.80
CA ALA A 59 -0.04 7.51 7.48
C ALA A 59 -0.04 6.10 8.05
N ASN A 60 -0.99 5.82 8.97
CA ASN A 60 -1.20 4.45 9.46
C ASN A 60 -1.76 3.57 8.32
N PRO A 61 -1.01 2.53 7.90
CA PRO A 61 -1.39 1.68 6.77
C PRO A 61 -2.67 0.88 6.98
N PHE A 62 -3.12 0.73 8.21
CA PHE A 62 -4.25 -0.12 8.59
C PHE A 62 -5.55 0.65 8.85
N ASN A 63 -5.52 1.99 8.77
CA ASN A 63 -6.73 2.79 8.91
C ASN A 63 -7.57 2.75 7.64
N GLY A 64 -8.89 2.53 7.80
CA GLY A 64 -9.86 2.77 6.74
C GLY A 64 -10.26 4.25 6.72
N PHE A 65 -10.29 4.85 5.52
CA PHE A 65 -10.72 6.23 5.32
C PHE A 65 -12.06 6.25 4.57
N ILE A 66 -12.93 7.19 4.92
CA ILE A 66 -14.22 7.39 4.23
C ILE A 66 -13.99 7.94 2.82
N THR A 67 -13.15 8.95 2.69
CA THR A 67 -12.78 9.54 1.41
C THR A 67 -11.37 9.13 1.03
N ASP A 68 -11.18 8.78 -0.25
CA ASP A 68 -9.85 8.54 -0.77
C ASP A 68 -9.11 9.88 -0.89
N CYS A 69 -7.89 9.90 -0.41
CA CYS A 69 -7.04 11.06 -0.54
C CYS A 69 -5.61 10.61 -0.79
N HIS A 70 -5.12 10.91 -1.98
CA HIS A 70 -3.80 10.47 -2.43
C HIS A 70 -2.65 11.23 -1.76
N ASP A 71 -2.85 12.52 -1.51
CA ASP A 71 -1.81 13.44 -1.09
C ASP A 71 -2.20 14.21 0.19
N CYS A 72 -3.23 13.72 0.88
CA CYS A 72 -3.60 14.31 2.16
C CYS A 72 -2.56 13.91 3.19
N GLU A 73 -1.93 14.90 3.77
CA GLU A 73 -1.20 14.74 5.02
C GLU A 73 -2.19 14.32 6.10
N HIS A 74 -2.41 13.04 6.22
CA HIS A 74 -3.10 12.47 7.39
C HIS A 74 -2.18 12.52 8.61
N ALA A 75 -1.38 13.57 8.69
CA ALA A 75 -0.33 13.82 9.65
C ALA A 75 -0.82 14.09 11.07
N LYS A 76 -1.97 13.57 11.45
CA LYS A 76 -2.21 13.34 12.87
C LYS A 76 -1.13 12.38 13.34
N LYS A 77 -0.31 12.83 14.28
CA LYS A 77 0.76 12.07 14.90
C LYS A 77 0.32 10.62 15.10
N GLN A 78 0.90 9.70 14.33
CA GLN A 78 0.59 8.29 14.43
C GLN A 78 0.96 7.80 15.83
N ARG A 79 0.06 7.07 16.49
CA ARG A 79 0.37 6.46 17.79
C ARG A 79 1.52 5.45 17.67
N THR A 80 1.55 4.72 16.57
CA THR A 80 2.62 3.79 16.21
C THR A 80 3.05 4.10 14.79
N PRO A 81 4.21 4.74 14.58
CA PRO A 81 4.74 4.97 13.24
C PRO A 81 5.23 3.65 12.64
N TYR A 82 4.91 3.43 11.36
CA TYR A 82 5.36 2.28 10.62
C TYR A 82 6.45 2.68 9.62
N THR A 83 7.52 1.89 9.57
CA THR A 83 8.46 1.90 8.44
C THR A 83 7.94 0.95 7.34
N LYS A 84 8.55 1.02 6.14
CA LYS A 84 8.21 0.06 5.06
C LYS A 84 8.39 -1.39 5.50
N LEU A 85 9.46 -1.69 6.27
CA LEU A 85 9.70 -3.04 6.77
C LEU A 85 8.70 -3.44 7.87
N SER A 86 8.51 -2.60 8.90
CA SER A 86 7.60 -2.93 10.01
C SER A 86 6.14 -3.03 9.56
N PHE A 87 5.76 -2.33 8.50
CA PHE A 87 4.46 -2.51 7.84
C PHE A 87 4.30 -3.93 7.29
N LEU A 88 5.27 -4.41 6.51
CA LEU A 88 5.25 -5.78 5.96
C LEU A 88 5.25 -6.84 7.06
N GLU A 89 6.06 -6.66 8.10
CA GLU A 89 6.10 -7.58 9.24
C GLU A 89 4.76 -7.61 10.00
N LYS A 90 4.08 -6.48 10.11
CA LYS A 90 2.76 -6.41 10.73
C LYS A 90 1.67 -7.07 9.88
N VAL A 91 1.73 -6.94 8.55
CA VAL A 91 0.83 -7.70 7.65
C VAL A 91 1.03 -9.20 7.85
N LYS A 92 2.27 -9.68 7.86
CA LYS A 92 2.58 -11.10 8.11
C LYS A 92 2.04 -11.59 9.46
N GLU A 93 2.18 -10.80 10.53
CA GLU A 93 1.64 -11.14 11.85
C GLU A 93 0.12 -11.32 11.80
N MET A 94 -0.59 -10.41 11.12
CA MET A 94 -2.05 -10.49 10.99
C MET A 94 -2.48 -11.70 10.14
N GLU A 95 -1.77 -12.01 9.06
CA GLU A 95 -2.03 -13.20 8.24
C GLU A 95 -1.82 -14.49 9.06
N ALA A 96 -0.79 -14.55 9.89
CA ALA A 96 -0.58 -15.68 10.78
C ALA A 96 -1.72 -15.85 11.79
N LYS A 97 -2.26 -14.77 12.34
CA LYS A 97 -3.44 -14.79 13.21
C LYS A 97 -4.69 -15.28 12.49
N ILE A 98 -4.92 -14.81 11.27
CA ILE A 98 -6.03 -15.29 10.42
C ILE A 98 -5.91 -16.82 10.23
N ALA A 99 -4.71 -17.31 9.89
CA ALA A 99 -4.47 -18.74 9.70
C ALA A 99 -4.69 -19.57 10.98
N GLN A 100 -4.47 -18.98 12.17
CA GLN A 100 -4.74 -19.58 13.47
C GLN A 100 -6.18 -19.42 13.94
N ASN A 101 -7.05 -18.82 13.11
CA ASN A 101 -8.43 -18.47 13.46
C ASN A 101 -8.54 -17.53 14.69
N ASP A 102 -7.52 -16.67 14.88
CA ASP A 102 -7.45 -15.68 15.95
C ASP A 102 -7.93 -14.33 15.44
N ASP A 103 -9.05 -13.84 15.98
CA ASP A 103 -9.70 -12.55 15.63
C ASP A 103 -9.71 -12.27 14.11
N VAL A 104 -10.25 -13.24 13.36
CA VAL A 104 -10.23 -13.22 11.90
C VAL A 104 -10.88 -11.95 11.33
N TYR A 105 -11.99 -11.49 11.94
CA TYR A 105 -12.66 -10.27 11.46
C TYR A 105 -11.73 -9.06 11.46
N ASN A 106 -11.14 -8.75 12.61
CA ASN A 106 -10.30 -7.54 12.71
C ASN A 106 -9.00 -7.68 11.92
N ASN A 107 -8.33 -8.84 11.99
CA ASN A 107 -7.09 -9.04 11.24
C ASN A 107 -7.31 -8.98 9.73
N ALA A 108 -8.37 -9.60 9.20
CA ALA A 108 -8.70 -9.53 7.78
C ALA A 108 -9.10 -8.10 7.34
N LEU A 109 -9.90 -7.39 8.15
CA LEU A 109 -10.22 -5.99 7.89
C LEU A 109 -8.96 -5.13 7.78
N LEU A 110 -8.02 -5.29 8.71
CA LEU A 110 -6.79 -4.48 8.74
C LEU A 110 -5.84 -4.84 7.58
N VAL A 111 -5.72 -6.11 7.21
CA VAL A 111 -4.94 -6.52 6.03
C VAL A 111 -5.61 -6.01 4.74
N GLY A 112 -6.94 -6.06 4.64
CA GLY A 112 -7.67 -5.46 3.53
C GLY A 112 -7.39 -3.95 3.41
N ASN A 113 -7.39 -3.22 4.52
CA ASN A 113 -7.01 -1.81 4.55
C ASN A 113 -5.55 -1.59 4.12
N ALA A 114 -4.63 -2.48 4.52
CA ALA A 114 -3.23 -2.40 4.11
C ALA A 114 -3.06 -2.46 2.59
N PHE A 115 -3.70 -3.44 1.94
CA PHE A 115 -3.68 -3.56 0.47
C PHE A 115 -4.41 -2.40 -0.21
N TYR A 116 -5.53 -1.94 0.34
CA TYR A 116 -6.25 -0.78 -0.19
C TYR A 116 -5.40 0.49 -0.11
N ASN A 117 -4.82 0.77 1.06
CA ASN A 117 -4.01 1.98 1.28
C ASN A 117 -2.71 1.97 0.48
N ALA A 118 -2.11 0.82 0.24
CA ALA A 118 -0.93 0.68 -0.60
C ALA A 118 -1.25 0.72 -2.11
N SER A 119 -2.52 0.77 -2.51
CA SER A 119 -2.91 0.95 -3.90
C SER A 119 -2.85 2.41 -4.35
N TYR A 120 -3.05 2.65 -5.65
CA TYR A 120 -3.17 4.00 -6.21
C TYR A 120 -4.25 4.83 -5.53
N TYR A 121 -5.34 4.20 -5.08
CA TYR A 121 -6.49 4.86 -4.46
C TYR A 121 -6.30 5.17 -2.97
N GLY A 122 -5.30 4.60 -2.35
CA GLY A 122 -5.06 4.72 -0.92
C GLY A 122 -4.09 5.83 -0.53
N SER A 123 -3.79 5.90 0.75
CA SER A 123 -2.99 6.96 1.39
C SER A 123 -1.49 6.67 1.47
N LEU A 124 -1.02 5.52 0.96
CA LEU A 124 0.36 5.06 1.13
C LEU A 124 1.15 5.03 -0.18
N ARG A 125 1.04 6.05 -1.01
CA ARG A 125 1.87 6.17 -2.22
C ARG A 125 3.37 6.07 -1.91
N ALA A 126 3.80 6.62 -0.78
CA ALA A 126 5.17 6.52 -0.32
C ALA A 126 5.67 5.07 -0.16
N PHE A 127 4.77 4.08 -0.01
CA PHE A 127 5.16 2.68 0.05
C PHE A 127 5.73 2.18 -1.27
N TYR A 128 5.08 2.47 -2.39
CA TYR A 128 5.50 2.00 -3.72
C TYR A 128 6.27 3.03 -4.53
N TYR A 129 6.32 4.29 -4.08
CA TYR A 129 7.16 5.30 -4.70
C TYR A 129 8.63 4.94 -4.57
N ASN A 130 9.29 4.71 -5.71
CA ASN A 130 10.74 4.55 -5.77
C ASN A 130 11.29 4.90 -7.16
N ASN A 131 12.62 4.98 -7.26
CA ASN A 131 13.31 5.39 -8.48
C ASN A 131 13.14 4.44 -9.68
N ILE A 132 12.66 3.20 -9.48
CA ILE A 132 12.45 2.20 -10.53
C ILE A 132 10.99 2.15 -10.97
N LEU A 133 10.05 2.14 -9.99
CA LEU A 133 8.61 2.09 -10.27
C LEU A 133 8.05 3.45 -10.66
N GLY A 134 8.75 4.51 -10.32
CA GLY A 134 8.37 5.89 -10.63
C GLY A 134 7.39 6.48 -9.64
N GLU A 135 7.08 7.75 -9.88
CA GLU A 135 6.03 8.44 -9.16
C GLU A 135 4.66 7.90 -9.55
N ALA A 136 3.85 7.76 -8.57
CA ALA A 136 2.54 7.15 -8.59
C ALA A 136 1.45 7.84 -9.43
N GLY A 137 1.80 8.54 -10.46
CA GLY A 137 0.83 8.94 -11.47
C GLY A 137 0.41 7.71 -12.28
N SER A 138 -0.87 7.39 -12.33
CA SER A 138 -1.40 6.26 -13.08
C SER A 138 -0.97 6.26 -14.56
N LEU A 139 -0.66 7.40 -15.10
CA LEU A 139 -0.23 7.59 -16.50
C LEU A 139 1.27 7.34 -16.73
N GLY A 140 2.11 7.46 -15.70
CA GLY A 140 3.56 7.26 -15.79
C GLY A 140 4.03 5.83 -15.52
N VAL A 141 3.16 4.97 -14.99
CA VAL A 141 3.49 3.59 -14.63
C VAL A 141 3.29 2.68 -15.85
N LYS A 142 4.26 1.81 -16.14
CA LYS A 142 4.14 0.80 -17.21
C LYS A 142 2.89 -0.04 -17.01
N ASP A 143 2.24 -0.45 -18.09
CA ASP A 143 0.97 -1.19 -18.08
C ASP A 143 0.97 -2.42 -17.15
N GLU A 144 2.05 -3.19 -17.16
CA GLU A 144 2.23 -4.36 -16.31
C GLU A 144 2.23 -4.05 -14.81
N ASN A 145 2.74 -2.87 -14.43
CA ASN A 145 2.77 -2.40 -13.05
C ASN A 145 1.45 -1.73 -12.65
N ARG A 146 0.78 -1.12 -13.62
CA ARG A 146 -0.50 -0.44 -13.42
C ARG A 146 -1.56 -1.41 -12.88
N VAL A 147 -1.62 -2.63 -13.41
CA VAL A 147 -2.54 -3.66 -12.94
C VAL A 147 -2.33 -3.97 -11.44
N LEU A 148 -1.08 -4.00 -10.98
CA LEU A 148 -0.76 -4.25 -9.58
C LEU A 148 -1.16 -3.06 -8.68
N LEU A 149 -0.86 -1.84 -9.11
CA LEU A 149 -1.12 -0.62 -8.33
C LEU A 149 -2.59 -0.22 -8.29
N LEU A 150 -3.34 -0.50 -9.34
CA LEU A 150 -4.77 -0.19 -9.46
C LEU A 150 -5.66 -1.34 -8.99
N GLY A 151 -5.12 -2.56 -8.88
CA GLY A 151 -5.89 -3.76 -8.53
C GLY A 151 -6.48 -3.67 -7.14
N MET A 152 -7.76 -4.05 -7.02
CA MET A 152 -8.48 -4.12 -5.75
C MET A 152 -8.66 -5.55 -5.25
N ASP A 153 -8.21 -6.55 -6.00
CA ASP A 153 -8.49 -7.96 -5.75
C ASP A 153 -8.06 -8.42 -4.36
N LYS A 154 -6.86 -8.00 -3.92
CA LYS A 154 -6.34 -8.39 -2.60
C LYS A 154 -7.12 -7.73 -1.47
N ALA A 155 -7.37 -6.43 -1.55
CA ALA A 155 -8.19 -5.73 -0.56
C ALA A 155 -9.58 -6.36 -0.49
N LYS A 156 -10.23 -6.62 -1.63
CA LYS A 156 -11.55 -7.25 -1.74
C LYS A 156 -11.57 -8.65 -1.14
N GLN A 157 -10.56 -9.47 -1.42
CA GLN A 157 -10.42 -10.82 -0.85
C GLN A 157 -10.43 -10.79 0.69
N TYR A 158 -9.65 -9.93 1.30
CA TYR A 158 -9.59 -9.81 2.77
C TYR A 158 -10.85 -9.18 3.35
N TYR A 159 -11.49 -8.21 2.68
CA TYR A 159 -12.79 -7.69 3.11
C TYR A 159 -13.89 -8.74 3.05
N LEU A 160 -13.94 -9.59 2.03
CA LEU A 160 -14.88 -10.70 1.95
C LEU A 160 -14.62 -11.74 3.05
N LEU A 161 -13.36 -11.98 3.41
CA LEU A 161 -13.03 -12.83 4.55
C LEU A 161 -13.52 -12.21 5.86
N ALA A 162 -13.27 -10.92 6.09
CA ALA A 162 -13.80 -10.21 7.25
C ALA A 162 -15.34 -10.25 7.29
N GLN A 163 -16.02 -10.10 6.15
CA GLN A 163 -17.48 -10.17 6.05
C GLN A 163 -18.04 -11.50 6.58
N LYS A 164 -17.38 -12.61 6.24
CA LYS A 164 -17.78 -13.96 6.72
C LYS A 164 -17.68 -14.12 8.24
N HIS A 165 -16.84 -13.34 8.88
CA HIS A 165 -16.59 -13.37 10.33
C HIS A 165 -17.22 -12.19 11.07
N ALA A 166 -18.03 -11.35 10.41
CA ALA A 166 -18.74 -10.25 11.02
C ALA A 166 -19.87 -10.76 11.94
N THR A 167 -19.88 -10.33 13.19
CA THR A 167 -20.82 -10.81 14.22
C THR A 167 -21.98 -9.86 14.48
N ASN A 168 -21.90 -8.60 14.04
CA ASN A 168 -22.92 -7.58 14.26
C ASN A 168 -23.14 -6.71 13.00
N ASP A 169 -24.20 -5.90 13.02
CA ASP A 169 -24.61 -5.08 11.88
C ASP A 169 -23.62 -3.95 11.58
N GLU A 170 -22.98 -3.39 12.58
CA GLU A 170 -21.97 -2.34 12.38
C GLU A 170 -20.77 -2.90 11.60
N GLN A 171 -20.29 -4.08 11.97
CA GLN A 171 -19.21 -4.76 11.24
C GLN A 171 -19.63 -5.07 9.80
N ARG A 172 -20.85 -5.57 9.59
CA ARG A 172 -21.38 -5.85 8.26
C ARG A 172 -21.49 -4.59 7.41
N ALA A 173 -22.03 -3.52 7.98
CA ALA A 173 -22.15 -2.24 7.29
C ALA A 173 -20.79 -1.64 6.91
N LYS A 174 -19.81 -1.70 7.83
CA LYS A 174 -18.44 -1.25 7.56
C LYS A 174 -17.79 -1.99 6.41
N ILE A 175 -17.91 -3.32 6.38
CA ILE A 175 -17.34 -4.11 5.29
C ILE A 175 -18.09 -3.86 3.98
N ALA A 176 -19.42 -3.76 3.99
CA ALA A 176 -20.20 -3.46 2.79
C ALA A 176 -19.77 -2.13 2.16
N TYR A 177 -19.52 -1.11 2.99
CA TYR A 177 -18.98 0.17 2.52
C TYR A 177 -17.59 0.04 1.86
N LEU A 178 -16.67 -0.72 2.49
CA LEU A 178 -15.33 -0.93 1.94
C LEU A 178 -15.36 -1.74 0.63
N LEU A 179 -16.22 -2.74 0.53
CA LEU A 179 -16.45 -3.49 -0.71
C LEU A 179 -17.00 -2.58 -1.81
N ALA A 180 -17.97 -1.73 -1.51
CA ALA A 180 -18.50 -0.76 -2.47
C ALA A 180 -17.41 0.22 -2.97
N LYS A 181 -16.47 0.61 -2.10
CA LYS A 181 -15.29 1.40 -2.51
C LYS A 181 -14.41 0.63 -3.50
N THR A 182 -14.14 -0.65 -3.26
CA THR A 182 -13.34 -1.46 -4.19
C THR A 182 -14.03 -1.60 -5.53
N GLU A 183 -15.33 -1.85 -5.56
CA GLU A 183 -16.12 -1.95 -6.79
C GLU A 183 -16.14 -0.63 -7.58
N ARG A 184 -16.29 0.51 -6.90
CA ARG A 184 -16.19 1.83 -7.53
C ARG A 184 -14.83 2.02 -8.21
N ASN A 185 -13.74 1.63 -7.53
CA ASN A 185 -12.40 1.79 -8.06
C ASN A 185 -12.13 0.83 -9.25
N GLU A 186 -12.64 -0.40 -9.17
CA GLU A 186 -12.63 -1.34 -10.32
C GLU A 186 -13.39 -0.78 -11.53
N PHE A 187 -14.54 -0.14 -11.30
CA PHE A 187 -15.28 0.55 -12.36
C PHE A 187 -14.45 1.67 -13.00
N TYR A 188 -13.79 2.49 -12.21
CA TYR A 188 -12.90 3.55 -12.73
C TYR A 188 -11.70 2.97 -13.47
N ASN A 189 -11.12 1.87 -12.99
CA ASN A 189 -10.05 1.18 -13.71
C ASN A 189 -10.51 0.78 -15.11
N GLN A 190 -11.68 0.16 -15.24
CA GLN A 190 -12.24 -0.24 -16.53
C GLN A 190 -12.57 0.97 -17.41
N ALA A 191 -13.18 2.01 -16.84
CA ALA A 191 -13.64 3.16 -17.61
C ALA A 191 -12.49 4.05 -18.11
N TYR A 192 -11.45 4.26 -17.30
CA TYR A 192 -10.45 5.30 -17.56
C TYR A 192 -9.04 4.77 -17.83
N PHE A 193 -8.66 3.62 -17.25
CA PHE A 193 -7.28 3.14 -17.35
C PHE A 193 -7.10 1.98 -18.32
N TYR A 194 -8.11 1.14 -18.52
CA TYR A 194 -8.01 -0.01 -19.42
C TYR A 194 -8.59 0.24 -20.83
N LYS A 195 -9.59 1.11 -20.94
CA LYS A 195 -10.19 1.45 -22.25
C LYS A 195 -9.31 2.30 -23.17
N ASN A 196 -8.36 3.05 -22.62
CA ASN A 196 -7.48 3.92 -23.43
C ASN A 196 -6.38 3.17 -24.22
N LYS A 197 -6.42 1.83 -24.29
CA LYS A 197 -5.52 1.07 -25.15
C LYS A 197 -5.83 1.22 -26.65
N ASP A 198 -7.03 1.66 -27.00
CA ASP A 198 -7.47 1.72 -28.40
C ASP A 198 -7.46 3.14 -29.01
N GLY A 199 -6.74 4.07 -28.42
CA GLY A 199 -6.44 5.37 -29.05
C GLY A 199 -7.65 6.32 -29.21
N ALA A 200 -8.73 6.14 -28.48
CA ALA A 200 -9.84 7.08 -28.46
C ALA A 200 -9.48 8.27 -27.57
N ASN A 201 -9.06 9.36 -28.18
CA ASN A 201 -8.92 10.67 -27.58
C ASN A 201 -10.27 11.15 -27.03
N TYR A 202 -10.28 11.59 -25.77
CA TYR A 202 -11.24 12.55 -25.25
C TYR A 202 -10.58 13.89 -25.01
#